data_a96c24a96e0811ef2f48c392f70d25ff
#
_entry.id   a96c24a96e0811ef2f48c392f70d25ff
#
_cell.length_a   1.000
_cell.length_b   1.000
_cell.length_c   1.000
_cell.angle_alpha   90.00
_cell.angle_beta   90.00
_cell.angle_gamma   90.00
#
_symmetry.space_group_name_H-M   'P 1'
#
loop_
_entity.id
_entity.type
_entity.pdbx_description
1 polymer ?
#
loop_
_entity_poly.entity_id
_entity_poly.type
_entity_poly.pdbx_seq_one_letter_code
_entity_poly.pdbx_strand_id
1 'polypeptide(L)'
;LKIRLLYLLTALSLILVSCSSGIYNRGKTELEAGNYQDAIAFFNDAISENPDKADPWKFMGIAHYRAGNYGEAVDALKQAAILAPEDGSVNLFLGLSYERLGELEQAADIYRAYLDKHPDEEISGRIRHRVRYLTDKAVQQEVNQIISREKSIKTEEIPDNTLAVLGFNPGNLTPRYSPLARGLSELLVIDLSKVPELKVVERLKLQAIMDEIQLTRSEYFDKDRVPRVGKLIGASRIVSGQLSQQEDEVVIESGIIGVKDGFVNYPDDVEGDLQRFFALQKNVARNILSTLGYELSPEEEEEFLAQPTNSFLAFLSYSLGLEYMDQNMYSLAQAQFDNALKEDPGFELAVKAREQVVGLSDYTGEVEPPGEIVEDFALYASAVTSAQTGQSLRAIQTILGFQPDIGEDEGDNPYTLPVVGSGNVTINGSFDE
;
A
#
# COMPACT_ATOMS: atom_id res chain seq x y z
N LEU A 1 56.38 34.63 7.52
CA LEU A 1 55.80 33.82 8.63
C LEU A 1 54.34 33.46 8.36
N LYS A 2 53.48 34.42 7.95
CA LYS A 2 52.05 34.22 7.66
C LYS A 2 51.79 33.20 6.54
N ILE A 3 52.60 33.19 5.48
CA ILE A 3 52.47 32.25 4.36
C ILE A 3 52.83 30.84 4.75
N ARG A 4 53.88 30.64 5.58
CA ARG A 4 54.24 29.29 6.08
C ARG A 4 53.21 28.74 7.05
N LEU A 5 52.54 29.58 7.84
CA LEU A 5 51.45 29.18 8.73
C LEU A 5 50.22 28.77 7.93
N LEU A 6 49.91 29.43 6.80
CA LEU A 6 48.80 29.07 5.90
C LEU A 6 49.03 27.70 5.26
N TYR A 7 50.23 27.41 4.75
CA TYR A 7 50.60 26.11 4.20
C TYR A 7 50.58 24.99 5.26
N LEU A 8 50.94 25.28 6.50
CA LEU A 8 50.83 24.33 7.59
C LEU A 8 49.37 24.02 7.98
N LEU A 9 48.51 25.04 7.97
CA LEU A 9 47.06 24.86 8.22
C LEU A 9 46.39 24.09 7.07
N THR A 10 46.73 24.37 5.78
CA THR A 10 46.18 23.61 4.65
C THR A 10 46.74 22.19 4.59
N ALA A 11 48.00 21.94 4.93
CA ALA A 11 48.56 20.60 5.03
C ALA A 11 47.95 19.81 6.18
N LEU A 12 47.69 20.44 7.32
CA LEU A 12 47.04 19.80 8.45
C LEU A 12 45.57 19.42 8.16
N SER A 13 44.84 20.29 7.43
CA SER A 13 43.47 19.99 6.98
C SER A 13 43.41 18.84 5.97
N LEU A 14 44.39 18.73 5.07
CA LEU A 14 44.50 17.65 4.10
C LEU A 14 44.82 16.29 4.77
N ILE A 15 45.61 16.30 5.84
CA ILE A 15 45.92 15.08 6.59
C ILE A 15 44.69 14.59 7.39
N LEU A 16 43.90 15.48 7.96
CA LEU A 16 42.67 15.12 8.68
C LEU A 16 41.60 14.53 7.75
N VAL A 17 41.44 15.07 6.54
CA VAL A 17 40.51 14.53 5.53
C VAL A 17 40.96 13.16 5.03
N SER A 18 42.26 12.89 4.94
CA SER A 18 42.77 11.58 4.51
C SER A 18 42.59 10.49 5.57
N CYS A 19 42.59 10.81 6.86
CA CYS A 19 42.37 9.83 7.92
C CYS A 19 40.92 9.37 7.99
N SER A 20 39.95 10.28 7.87
CA SER A 20 38.52 9.96 7.94
C SER A 20 38.07 9.03 6.81
N SER A 21 38.57 9.22 5.58
CA SER A 21 38.29 8.30 4.47
C SER A 21 38.91 6.90 4.68
N GLY A 22 40.02 6.81 5.41
CA GLY A 22 40.68 5.56 5.76
C GLY A 22 39.86 4.70 6.74
N ILE A 23 39.32 5.30 7.78
CA ILE A 23 38.52 4.62 8.81
C ILE A 23 37.21 4.08 8.20
N TYR A 24 36.49 4.91 7.44
CA TYR A 24 35.27 4.51 6.75
C TYR A 24 35.51 3.33 5.78
N ASN A 25 36.57 3.38 4.97
CA ASN A 25 36.90 2.30 4.04
C ASN A 25 37.28 1.00 4.74
N ARG A 26 37.92 1.07 5.91
CA ARG A 26 38.17 -0.12 6.74
C ARG A 26 36.87 -0.71 7.26
N GLY A 27 35.93 0.10 7.71
CA GLY A 27 34.59 -0.37 8.10
C GLY A 27 33.89 -1.11 6.97
N LYS A 28 33.96 -0.61 5.73
CA LYS A 28 33.42 -1.31 4.55
C LYS A 28 34.12 -2.65 4.30
N THR A 29 35.42 -2.70 4.39
CA THR A 29 36.19 -3.96 4.21
C THR A 29 35.79 -5.01 5.27
N GLU A 30 35.63 -4.61 6.53
CA GLU A 30 35.20 -5.52 7.59
C GLU A 30 33.75 -5.98 7.41
N LEU A 31 32.85 -5.08 6.93
CA LEU A 31 31.48 -5.42 6.58
C LEU A 31 31.44 -6.48 5.46
N GLU A 32 32.23 -6.28 4.40
CA GLU A 32 32.37 -7.21 3.27
C GLU A 32 32.96 -8.56 3.71
N ALA A 33 33.87 -8.55 4.67
CA ALA A 33 34.45 -9.75 5.28
C ALA A 33 33.50 -10.50 6.24
N GLY A 34 32.32 -9.91 6.56
CA GLY A 34 31.37 -10.48 7.54
C GLY A 34 31.74 -10.18 9.00
N ASN A 35 32.76 -9.36 9.24
CA ASN A 35 33.20 -8.96 10.57
C ASN A 35 32.34 -7.76 11.08
N TYR A 36 31.04 -8.01 11.30
CA TYR A 36 30.06 -6.93 11.55
C TYR A 36 30.37 -6.08 12.77
N GLN A 37 30.90 -6.66 13.85
CA GLN A 37 31.23 -5.92 15.06
C GLN A 37 32.39 -4.95 14.84
N ASP A 38 33.44 -5.38 14.10
CA ASP A 38 34.57 -4.53 13.76
C ASP A 38 34.13 -3.42 12.79
N ALA A 39 33.27 -3.76 11.80
CA ALA A 39 32.67 -2.77 10.90
C ALA A 39 31.89 -1.69 11.65
N ILE A 40 31.05 -2.08 12.60
CA ILE A 40 30.28 -1.16 13.46
C ILE A 40 31.23 -0.22 14.23
N ALA A 41 32.31 -0.75 14.81
CA ALA A 41 33.28 0.07 15.52
C ALA A 41 33.92 1.11 14.60
N PHE A 42 34.37 0.72 13.40
CA PHE A 42 34.94 1.67 12.42
C PHE A 42 33.94 2.71 11.92
N PHE A 43 32.67 2.32 11.69
CA PHE A 43 31.65 3.30 11.31
C PHE A 43 31.33 4.28 12.44
N ASN A 44 31.29 3.83 13.69
CA ASN A 44 31.10 4.70 14.85
C ASN A 44 32.25 5.73 14.99
N ASP A 45 33.49 5.31 14.75
CA ASP A 45 34.64 6.23 14.73
C ASP A 45 34.49 7.24 13.58
N ALA A 46 34.09 6.80 12.38
CA ALA A 46 33.85 7.66 11.23
C ALA A 46 32.72 8.68 11.47
N ILE A 47 31.65 8.27 12.14
CA ILE A 47 30.54 9.13 12.57
C ILE A 47 31.03 10.16 13.59
N SER A 48 31.87 9.73 14.55
CA SER A 48 32.43 10.65 15.56
C SER A 48 33.29 11.74 14.94
N GLU A 49 33.98 11.45 13.84
CA GLU A 49 34.76 12.44 13.10
C GLU A 49 33.87 13.37 12.23
N ASN A 50 32.80 12.83 11.63
CA ASN A 50 31.93 13.55 10.72
C ASN A 50 30.47 13.10 10.86
N PRO A 51 29.70 13.57 11.86
CA PRO A 51 28.34 13.12 12.14
C PRO A 51 27.32 13.49 11.04
N ASP A 52 27.62 14.50 10.23
CA ASP A 52 26.72 15.00 9.17
C ASP A 52 26.87 14.23 7.84
N LYS A 53 27.68 13.18 7.80
CA LYS A 53 27.80 12.31 6.62
C LYS A 53 26.82 11.14 6.73
N ALA A 54 25.97 10.96 5.70
CA ALA A 54 24.99 9.88 5.64
C ALA A 54 25.62 8.47 5.55
N ASP A 55 26.70 8.33 4.73
CA ASP A 55 27.28 7.01 4.43
C ASP A 55 27.74 6.22 5.66
N PRO A 56 28.47 6.79 6.64
CA PRO A 56 28.85 6.05 7.84
C PRO A 56 27.63 5.53 8.62
N TRP A 57 26.56 6.34 8.74
CA TRP A 57 25.30 5.93 9.36
C TRP A 57 24.62 4.82 8.61
N LYS A 58 24.53 4.93 7.27
CA LYS A 58 23.96 3.91 6.39
C LYS A 58 24.66 2.55 6.58
N PHE A 59 25.98 2.55 6.43
CA PHE A 59 26.74 1.30 6.53
C PHE A 59 26.80 0.74 7.94
N MET A 60 26.76 1.58 8.98
CA MET A 60 26.58 1.13 10.35
C MET A 60 25.22 0.42 10.53
N GLY A 61 24.15 1.00 9.98
CA GLY A 61 22.82 0.37 9.99
C GLY A 61 22.80 -0.96 9.24
N ILE A 62 23.44 -1.05 8.07
CA ILE A 62 23.58 -2.30 7.31
C ILE A 62 24.38 -3.34 8.12
N ALA A 63 25.45 -2.94 8.78
CA ALA A 63 26.24 -3.81 9.63
C ALA A 63 25.44 -4.36 10.82
N HIS A 64 24.66 -3.50 11.49
CA HIS A 64 23.73 -3.91 12.55
C HIS A 64 22.67 -4.88 12.02
N TYR A 65 22.04 -4.58 10.87
CA TYR A 65 21.07 -5.49 10.24
C TYR A 65 21.67 -6.89 9.97
N ARG A 66 22.87 -6.93 9.38
CA ARG A 66 23.59 -8.18 9.11
C ARG A 66 24.01 -8.92 10.39
N ALA A 67 24.28 -8.20 11.46
CA ALA A 67 24.58 -8.77 12.78
C ALA A 67 23.32 -9.26 13.53
N GLY A 68 22.10 -9.01 13.00
CA GLY A 68 20.84 -9.34 13.67
C GLY A 68 20.39 -8.33 14.73
N ASN A 69 21.07 -7.19 14.83
CA ASN A 69 20.77 -6.10 15.75
C ASN A 69 19.78 -5.13 15.09
N TYR A 70 18.52 -5.56 14.90
CA TYR A 70 17.57 -4.84 14.06
C TYR A 70 17.12 -3.51 14.64
N GLY A 71 17.06 -3.36 15.97
CA GLY A 71 16.74 -2.10 16.64
C GLY A 71 17.78 -1.04 16.37
N GLU A 72 19.07 -1.37 16.59
CA GLU A 72 20.20 -0.49 16.33
C GLU A 72 20.34 -0.18 14.82
N ALA A 73 19.96 -1.14 13.96
CA ALA A 73 19.90 -0.91 12.52
C ALA A 73 18.87 0.18 12.18
N VAL A 74 17.67 0.13 12.76
CA VAL A 74 16.63 1.15 12.59
C VAL A 74 17.14 2.52 13.03
N ASP A 75 17.80 2.62 14.18
CA ASP A 75 18.29 3.89 14.72
C ASP A 75 19.34 4.51 13.79
N ALA A 76 20.31 3.73 13.35
CA ALA A 76 21.37 4.19 12.44
C ALA A 76 20.80 4.57 11.05
N LEU A 77 19.89 3.76 10.50
CA LEU A 77 19.28 4.02 9.17
C LEU A 77 18.35 5.22 9.19
N LYS A 78 17.66 5.50 10.29
CA LYS A 78 16.89 6.75 10.46
C LYS A 78 17.79 7.99 10.39
N GLN A 79 18.96 7.95 11.01
CA GLN A 79 19.92 9.05 10.89
C GLN A 79 20.43 9.20 9.44
N ALA A 80 20.72 8.09 8.78
CA ALA A 80 21.10 8.11 7.38
C ALA A 80 19.98 8.69 6.48
N ALA A 81 18.71 8.34 6.72
CA ALA A 81 17.56 8.84 5.96
C ALA A 81 17.34 10.36 6.14
N ILE A 82 17.63 10.91 7.33
CA ILE A 82 17.59 12.36 7.56
C ILE A 82 18.66 13.08 6.73
N LEU A 83 19.85 12.49 6.64
CA LEU A 83 21.00 13.09 5.96
C LEU A 83 20.98 12.89 4.43
N ALA A 84 20.37 11.78 3.98
CA ALA A 84 20.27 11.43 2.56
C ALA A 84 18.87 10.85 2.25
N PRO A 85 17.81 11.68 2.21
CA PRO A 85 16.43 11.23 2.05
C PRO A 85 16.14 10.58 0.68
N GLU A 86 17.01 10.79 -0.31
CA GLU A 86 16.87 10.23 -1.66
C GLU A 86 17.64 8.89 -1.85
N ASP A 87 18.33 8.41 -0.81
CA ASP A 87 19.06 7.15 -0.91
C ASP A 87 18.11 5.95 -0.73
N GLY A 88 17.68 5.36 -1.85
CA GLY A 88 16.77 4.21 -1.85
C GLY A 88 17.29 3.02 -1.05
N SER A 89 18.61 2.81 -0.99
CA SER A 89 19.18 1.70 -0.21
C SER A 89 18.97 1.87 1.29
N VAL A 90 18.94 3.10 1.80
CA VAL A 90 18.62 3.40 3.20
C VAL A 90 17.19 2.96 3.50
N ASN A 91 16.23 3.35 2.66
CA ASN A 91 14.82 3.00 2.83
C ASN A 91 14.62 1.48 2.76
N LEU A 92 15.28 0.79 1.83
CA LEU A 92 15.19 -0.67 1.73
C LEU A 92 15.67 -1.37 2.99
N PHE A 93 16.86 -1.03 3.50
CA PHE A 93 17.37 -1.65 4.73
C PHE A 93 16.57 -1.23 5.97
N LEU A 94 16.03 -0.02 6.01
CA LEU A 94 15.15 0.43 7.08
C LEU A 94 13.85 -0.38 7.11
N GLY A 95 13.21 -0.57 5.95
CA GLY A 95 12.03 -1.42 5.81
C GLY A 95 12.30 -2.87 6.24
N LEU A 96 13.41 -3.46 5.76
CA LEU A 96 13.86 -4.79 6.17
C LEU A 96 14.08 -4.92 7.67
N SER A 97 14.63 -3.89 8.31
CA SER A 97 14.89 -3.87 9.76
C SER A 97 13.58 -3.87 10.55
N TYR A 98 12.59 -3.06 10.12
CA TYR A 98 11.25 -3.05 10.71
C TYR A 98 10.53 -4.39 10.54
N GLU A 99 10.64 -5.04 9.37
CA GLU A 99 10.08 -6.37 9.18
C GLU A 99 10.65 -7.40 10.15
N ARG A 100 11.96 -7.37 10.38
CA ARG A 100 12.63 -8.28 11.32
C ARG A 100 12.21 -8.03 12.77
N LEU A 101 11.81 -6.80 13.10
CA LEU A 101 11.23 -6.45 14.41
C LEU A 101 9.76 -6.84 14.53
N GLY A 102 9.10 -7.20 13.41
CA GLY A 102 7.66 -7.47 13.35
C GLY A 102 6.81 -6.21 13.30
N GLU A 103 7.41 -5.04 13.08
CA GLU A 103 6.76 -3.73 12.95
C GLU A 103 6.28 -3.55 11.50
N LEU A 104 5.21 -4.30 11.14
CA LEU A 104 4.80 -4.51 9.75
C LEU A 104 4.26 -3.25 9.08
N GLU A 105 3.53 -2.41 9.82
CA GLU A 105 3.00 -1.14 9.31
C GLU A 105 4.13 -0.18 8.96
N GLN A 106 5.10 -0.01 9.87
CA GLN A 106 6.27 0.84 9.65
C GLN A 106 7.10 0.35 8.46
N ALA A 107 7.27 -0.96 8.31
CA ALA A 107 7.95 -1.53 7.15
C ALA A 107 7.21 -1.18 5.85
N ALA A 108 5.89 -1.36 5.82
CA ALA A 108 5.06 -1.04 4.66
C ALA A 108 5.13 0.46 4.31
N ASP A 109 5.12 1.35 5.30
CA ASP A 109 5.21 2.80 5.08
C ASP A 109 6.56 3.21 4.48
N ILE A 110 7.65 2.65 4.98
CA ILE A 110 8.99 2.89 4.42
C ILE A 110 9.09 2.40 2.98
N TYR A 111 8.52 1.24 2.67
CA TYR A 111 8.51 0.73 1.30
C TYR A 111 7.60 1.54 0.37
N ARG A 112 6.48 2.09 0.84
CA ARG A 112 5.66 3.04 0.07
C ARG A 112 6.46 4.31 -0.24
N ALA A 113 7.14 4.88 0.76
CA ALA A 113 7.99 6.05 0.54
C ALA A 113 9.15 5.77 -0.44
N TYR A 114 9.66 4.54 -0.50
CA TYR A 114 10.60 4.13 -1.54
C TYR A 114 9.93 4.12 -2.92
N LEU A 115 8.75 3.51 -3.05
CA LEU A 115 8.03 3.41 -4.33
C LEU A 115 7.61 4.77 -4.89
N ASP A 116 7.27 5.73 -4.04
CA ASP A 116 6.93 7.10 -4.45
C ASP A 116 8.10 7.80 -5.18
N LYS A 117 9.34 7.47 -4.81
CA LYS A 117 10.56 8.04 -5.40
C LYS A 117 11.14 7.20 -6.54
N HIS A 118 10.92 5.91 -6.49
CA HIS A 118 11.51 4.90 -7.38
C HIS A 118 10.44 3.98 -8.01
N PRO A 119 9.41 4.53 -8.69
CA PRO A 119 8.26 3.72 -9.14
C PRO A 119 8.61 2.69 -10.23
N ASP A 120 9.61 2.97 -11.06
CA ASP A 120 9.94 2.20 -12.27
C ASP A 120 11.24 1.41 -12.16
N GLU A 121 11.83 1.29 -10.97
CA GLU A 121 13.02 0.44 -10.78
C GLU A 121 12.65 -1.05 -10.87
N GLU A 122 13.60 -1.87 -11.28
CA GLU A 122 13.42 -3.33 -11.46
C GLU A 122 12.82 -4.00 -10.22
N ILE A 123 13.22 -3.56 -9.02
CA ILE A 123 12.74 -4.12 -7.77
C ILE A 123 11.36 -3.60 -7.36
N SER A 124 10.86 -2.52 -7.95
CA SER A 124 9.65 -1.84 -7.48
C SER A 124 8.40 -2.71 -7.55
N GLY A 125 8.29 -3.59 -8.54
CA GLY A 125 7.24 -4.60 -8.61
C GLY A 125 7.24 -5.51 -7.38
N ARG A 126 8.39 -6.04 -7.00
CA ARG A 126 8.55 -6.93 -5.83
C ARG A 126 8.28 -6.20 -4.52
N ILE A 127 8.67 -4.92 -4.42
CA ILE A 127 8.37 -4.08 -3.25
C ILE A 127 6.86 -3.83 -3.13
N ARG A 128 6.13 -3.59 -4.25
CA ARG A 128 4.66 -3.48 -4.22
C ARG A 128 4.01 -4.73 -3.67
N HIS A 129 4.42 -5.92 -4.12
CA HIS A 129 3.97 -7.19 -3.54
C HIS A 129 4.25 -7.26 -2.05
N ARG A 130 5.45 -6.83 -1.62
CA ARG A 130 5.82 -6.85 -0.20
C ARG A 130 4.97 -5.90 0.63
N VAL A 131 4.75 -4.68 0.16
CA VAL A 131 3.85 -3.71 0.80
C VAL A 131 2.46 -4.31 0.99
N ARG A 132 1.90 -4.91 -0.05
CA ARG A 132 0.58 -5.55 0.03
C ARG A 132 0.56 -6.64 1.08
N TYR A 133 1.51 -7.58 1.03
CA TYR A 133 1.62 -8.66 2.00
C TYR A 133 1.72 -8.16 3.45
N LEU A 134 2.59 -7.17 3.69
CA LEU A 134 2.79 -6.61 5.02
C LEU A 134 1.53 -5.92 5.53
N THR A 135 0.85 -5.16 4.67
CA THR A 135 -0.41 -4.49 4.98
C THR A 135 -1.50 -5.51 5.34
N ASP A 136 -1.71 -6.53 4.51
CA ASP A 136 -2.70 -7.57 4.76
C ASP A 136 -2.40 -8.33 6.06
N LYS A 137 -1.13 -8.66 6.30
CA LYS A 137 -0.70 -9.33 7.52
C LYS A 137 -0.88 -8.48 8.77
N ALA A 138 -0.57 -7.17 8.70
CA ALA A 138 -0.77 -6.25 9.80
C ALA A 138 -2.26 -6.13 10.15
N VAL A 139 -3.11 -5.94 9.14
CA VAL A 139 -4.57 -5.89 9.30
C VAL A 139 -5.09 -7.19 9.90
N GLN A 140 -4.64 -8.35 9.41
CA GLN A 140 -5.07 -9.66 9.96
C GLN A 140 -4.63 -9.84 11.42
N GLN A 141 -3.42 -9.40 11.79
CA GLN A 141 -2.96 -9.44 13.17
C GLN A 141 -3.82 -8.54 14.08
N GLU A 142 -4.15 -7.33 13.62
CA GLU A 142 -5.04 -6.41 14.34
C GLU A 142 -6.44 -7.02 14.52
N VAL A 143 -7.03 -7.56 13.45
CA VAL A 143 -8.34 -8.22 13.48
C VAL A 143 -8.36 -9.37 14.46
N ASN A 144 -7.35 -10.25 14.45
CA ASN A 144 -7.24 -11.37 15.40
C ASN A 144 -7.15 -10.87 16.85
N GLN A 145 -6.42 -9.78 17.11
CA GLN A 145 -6.35 -9.16 18.43
C GLN A 145 -7.72 -8.59 18.86
N ILE A 146 -8.43 -7.91 17.96
CA ILE A 146 -9.75 -7.34 18.21
C ILE A 146 -10.74 -8.47 18.56
N ILE A 147 -10.79 -9.54 17.75
CA ILE A 147 -11.68 -10.68 17.98
C ILE A 147 -11.36 -11.37 19.29
N SER A 148 -10.09 -11.55 19.63
CA SER A 148 -9.68 -12.14 20.91
C SER A 148 -10.18 -11.36 22.12
N ARG A 149 -10.36 -10.05 21.96
CA ARG A 149 -10.84 -9.11 22.99
C ARG A 149 -12.32 -8.73 22.84
N GLU A 150 -13.06 -9.34 21.91
CA GLU A 150 -14.45 -8.99 21.59
C GLU A 150 -15.34 -8.87 22.86
N LYS A 151 -15.18 -9.79 23.83
CA LYS A 151 -15.95 -9.77 25.07
C LYS A 151 -15.66 -8.57 25.99
N SER A 152 -14.50 -7.95 25.84
CA SER A 152 -14.09 -6.79 26.64
C SER A 152 -14.45 -5.46 25.98
N ILE A 153 -14.82 -5.45 24.69
CA ILE A 153 -15.22 -4.24 23.97
C ILE A 153 -16.61 -3.82 24.48
N LYS A 154 -16.68 -2.60 24.99
CA LYS A 154 -17.94 -2.00 25.44
C LYS A 154 -18.44 -1.03 24.37
N THR A 155 -19.63 -1.29 23.86
CA THR A 155 -20.26 -0.45 22.83
C THR A 155 -20.54 0.97 23.31
N GLU A 156 -20.69 1.14 24.63
CA GLU A 156 -20.90 2.44 25.26
C GLU A 156 -19.67 3.36 25.23
N GLU A 157 -18.48 2.78 25.04
CA GLU A 157 -17.21 3.50 24.96
C GLU A 157 -16.86 3.91 23.51
N ILE A 158 -17.62 3.40 22.52
CA ILE A 158 -17.43 3.79 21.11
C ILE A 158 -17.94 5.21 20.89
N PRO A 159 -17.14 6.13 20.33
CA PRO A 159 -17.56 7.49 20.07
C PRO A 159 -18.76 7.55 19.12
N ASP A 160 -19.78 8.34 19.45
CA ASP A 160 -21.04 8.42 18.70
C ASP A 160 -20.87 8.94 17.26
N ASN A 161 -19.74 9.58 16.95
CA ASN A 161 -19.42 10.12 15.64
C ASN A 161 -18.61 9.18 14.75
N THR A 162 -18.53 7.90 15.09
CA THR A 162 -17.82 6.89 14.28
C THR A 162 -18.81 6.16 13.37
N LEU A 163 -18.45 6.06 12.08
CA LEU A 163 -19.29 5.50 11.03
C LEU A 163 -18.52 4.49 10.18
N ALA A 164 -19.15 3.39 9.82
CA ALA A 164 -18.66 2.50 8.79
C ALA A 164 -19.68 2.38 7.65
N VAL A 165 -19.17 2.29 6.43
CA VAL A 165 -19.98 1.96 5.24
C VAL A 165 -19.72 0.49 4.91
N LEU A 166 -20.65 -0.38 5.28
CA LEU A 166 -20.52 -1.82 5.08
C LEU A 166 -20.53 -2.20 3.60
N GLY A 167 -21.40 -1.56 2.85
CA GLY A 167 -21.54 -1.75 1.41
C GLY A 167 -23.00 -1.76 0.96
N PHE A 168 -23.17 -1.84 -0.36
CA PHE A 168 -24.48 -1.90 -0.97
C PHE A 168 -24.64 -3.21 -1.76
N ASN A 169 -25.83 -3.80 -1.66
CA ASN A 169 -26.18 -4.97 -2.45
C ASN A 169 -26.61 -4.51 -3.86
N PRO A 170 -26.09 -5.09 -4.95
CA PRO A 170 -26.50 -4.74 -6.30
C PRO A 170 -27.96 -5.11 -6.63
N GLY A 171 -28.66 -5.87 -5.76
CA GLY A 171 -30.07 -6.23 -5.94
C GLY A 171 -30.34 -6.93 -7.26
N ASN A 172 -31.25 -6.36 -8.07
CA ASN A 172 -31.62 -6.86 -9.38
C ASN A 172 -30.97 -6.08 -10.54
N LEU A 173 -29.93 -5.28 -10.27
CA LEU A 173 -29.17 -4.62 -11.34
C LEU A 173 -28.65 -5.67 -12.34
N THR A 174 -28.65 -5.30 -13.60
CA THR A 174 -28.03 -6.17 -14.62
C THR A 174 -26.55 -6.37 -14.32
N PRO A 175 -25.92 -7.49 -14.74
CA PRO A 175 -24.50 -7.75 -14.50
C PRO A 175 -23.57 -6.61 -14.97
N ARG A 176 -23.96 -5.86 -15.98
CA ARG A 176 -23.22 -4.69 -16.47
C ARG A 176 -23.14 -3.59 -15.42
N TYR A 177 -24.20 -3.36 -14.65
CA TYR A 177 -24.31 -2.26 -13.70
C TYR A 177 -24.15 -2.68 -12.25
N SER A 178 -24.10 -3.98 -11.94
CA SER A 178 -23.89 -4.49 -10.59
C SER A 178 -22.64 -3.90 -9.90
N PRO A 179 -21.51 -3.59 -10.60
CA PRO A 179 -20.37 -2.97 -9.95
C PRO A 179 -20.61 -1.59 -9.36
N LEU A 180 -21.68 -0.89 -9.81
CA LEU A 180 -22.03 0.42 -9.25
C LEU A 180 -22.32 0.36 -7.75
N ALA A 181 -22.79 -0.76 -7.23
CA ALA A 181 -22.99 -0.93 -5.78
C ALA A 181 -21.67 -0.82 -5.01
N ARG A 182 -20.59 -1.36 -5.56
CA ARG A 182 -19.25 -1.23 -4.98
C ARG A 182 -18.71 0.19 -5.12
N GLY A 183 -18.89 0.79 -6.31
CA GLY A 183 -18.50 2.17 -6.57
C GLY A 183 -19.27 3.18 -5.71
N LEU A 184 -20.57 2.98 -5.51
CA LEU A 184 -21.39 3.79 -4.61
C LEU A 184 -20.84 3.78 -3.18
N SER A 185 -20.52 2.58 -2.66
CA SER A 185 -19.94 2.44 -1.32
C SER A 185 -18.64 3.22 -1.18
N GLU A 186 -17.78 3.20 -2.20
CA GLU A 186 -16.52 3.94 -2.23
C GLU A 186 -16.75 5.46 -2.21
N LEU A 187 -17.65 5.97 -3.06
CA LEU A 187 -17.96 7.40 -3.09
C LEU A 187 -18.61 7.88 -1.78
N LEU A 188 -19.43 7.05 -1.14
CA LEU A 188 -20.01 7.39 0.16
C LEU A 188 -18.93 7.48 1.24
N VAL A 189 -17.95 6.57 1.28
CA VAL A 189 -16.81 6.67 2.19
C VAL A 189 -16.05 7.98 1.97
N ILE A 190 -15.75 8.32 0.72
CA ILE A 190 -15.03 9.56 0.37
C ILE A 190 -15.82 10.79 0.80
N ASP A 191 -17.11 10.86 0.47
CA ASP A 191 -17.91 12.04 0.76
C ASP A 191 -18.21 12.22 2.26
N LEU A 192 -18.50 11.14 2.96
CA LEU A 192 -18.75 11.19 4.40
C LEU A 192 -17.46 11.50 5.20
N SER A 193 -16.30 11.13 4.67
CA SER A 193 -14.99 11.46 5.27
C SER A 193 -14.61 12.95 5.15
N LYS A 194 -15.30 13.72 4.30
CA LYS A 194 -15.11 15.18 4.17
C LYS A 194 -15.75 15.96 5.32
N VAL A 195 -16.65 15.32 6.09
CA VAL A 195 -17.30 15.94 7.25
C VAL A 195 -16.35 15.84 8.46
N PRO A 196 -15.80 16.95 8.98
CA PRO A 196 -14.73 16.92 9.98
C PRO A 196 -15.12 16.25 11.31
N GLU A 197 -16.38 16.36 11.68
CA GLU A 197 -16.92 15.77 12.91
C GLU A 197 -17.14 14.27 12.80
N LEU A 198 -17.19 13.70 11.58
CA LEU A 198 -17.49 12.30 11.34
C LEU A 198 -16.22 11.50 11.13
N LYS A 199 -16.05 10.44 11.88
CA LYS A 199 -14.93 9.51 11.73
C LYS A 199 -15.38 8.28 10.96
N VAL A 200 -15.01 8.22 9.69
CA VAL A 200 -15.32 7.06 8.83
C VAL A 200 -14.23 6.01 9.00
N VAL A 201 -14.65 4.77 9.25
CA VAL A 201 -13.73 3.63 9.46
C VAL A 201 -13.12 3.16 8.14
N GLU A 202 -11.83 2.81 8.17
CA GLU A 202 -11.09 2.33 7.02
C GLU A 202 -11.65 1.01 6.46
N ARG A 203 -11.77 0.95 5.13
CA ARG A 203 -12.36 -0.20 4.44
C ARG A 203 -11.58 -1.49 4.60
N LEU A 204 -10.24 -1.45 4.57
CA LEU A 204 -9.42 -2.67 4.67
C LEU A 204 -9.68 -3.43 5.97
N LYS A 205 -9.74 -2.71 7.08
CA LYS A 205 -10.05 -3.28 8.40
C LYS A 205 -11.48 -3.82 8.45
N LEU A 206 -12.43 -3.07 7.89
CA LEU A 206 -13.83 -3.50 7.80
C LEU A 206 -13.95 -4.81 7.00
N GLN A 207 -13.31 -4.88 5.82
CA GLN A 207 -13.33 -6.08 4.97
C GLN A 207 -12.73 -7.29 5.69
N ALA A 208 -11.57 -7.13 6.31
CA ALA A 208 -10.91 -8.22 7.03
C ALA A 208 -11.75 -8.76 8.21
N ILE A 209 -12.48 -7.89 8.92
CA ILE A 209 -13.42 -8.31 9.97
C ILE A 209 -14.62 -9.05 9.36
N MET A 210 -15.17 -8.55 8.26
CA MET A 210 -16.30 -9.22 7.58
C MET A 210 -15.92 -10.60 7.09
N ASP A 211 -14.74 -10.76 6.52
CA ASP A 211 -14.20 -12.03 6.04
C ASP A 211 -14.00 -13.02 7.20
N GLU A 212 -13.41 -12.56 8.30
CA GLU A 212 -13.16 -13.40 9.48
C GLU A 212 -14.46 -13.91 10.13
N ILE A 213 -15.50 -13.06 10.20
CA ILE A 213 -16.81 -13.49 10.72
C ILE A 213 -17.72 -14.07 9.65
N GLN A 214 -17.24 -14.18 8.39
CA GLN A 214 -17.97 -14.73 7.24
C GLN A 214 -19.30 -14.00 6.98
N LEU A 215 -19.29 -12.67 7.01
CA LEU A 215 -20.47 -11.87 6.68
C LEU A 215 -20.64 -11.74 5.17
N THR A 216 -21.77 -12.20 4.66
CA THR A 216 -22.10 -12.13 3.24
C THR A 216 -22.91 -10.88 2.88
N ARG A 217 -22.90 -10.46 1.60
CA ARG A 217 -23.66 -9.28 1.14
C ARG A 217 -25.17 -9.37 1.41
N SER A 218 -25.74 -10.57 1.45
CA SER A 218 -27.15 -10.79 1.80
C SER A 218 -27.49 -10.52 3.27
N GLU A 219 -26.47 -10.43 4.13
CA GLU A 219 -26.61 -10.23 5.57
C GLU A 219 -26.30 -8.79 6.02
N TYR A 220 -26.14 -7.84 5.07
CA TYR A 220 -25.81 -6.45 5.37
C TYR A 220 -26.88 -5.68 6.16
N PHE A 221 -28.07 -6.26 6.34
CA PHE A 221 -29.13 -5.77 7.23
C PHE A 221 -29.45 -6.73 8.38
N ASP A 222 -28.60 -7.75 8.61
CA ASP A 222 -28.81 -8.67 9.74
C ASP A 222 -28.60 -7.93 11.07
N LYS A 223 -29.66 -7.86 11.87
CA LYS A 223 -29.72 -7.08 13.12
C LYS A 223 -28.84 -7.62 14.23
N ASP A 224 -28.42 -8.88 14.14
CA ASP A 224 -27.56 -9.52 15.13
C ASP A 224 -26.07 -9.48 14.68
N ARG A 225 -25.82 -9.63 13.40
CA ARG A 225 -24.45 -9.72 12.84
C ARG A 225 -23.85 -8.36 12.58
N VAL A 226 -24.59 -7.42 11.98
CA VAL A 226 -24.08 -6.10 11.62
C VAL A 226 -23.65 -5.27 12.84
N PRO A 227 -24.41 -5.20 13.96
CA PRO A 227 -23.94 -4.58 15.19
C PRO A 227 -22.66 -5.19 15.74
N ARG A 228 -22.46 -6.51 15.57
CA ARG A 228 -21.21 -7.18 15.95
C ARG A 228 -20.04 -6.66 15.13
N VAL A 229 -20.19 -6.49 13.81
CA VAL A 229 -19.18 -5.84 12.96
C VAL A 229 -18.84 -4.48 13.50
N GLY A 230 -19.84 -3.63 13.71
CA GLY A 230 -19.65 -2.27 14.22
C GLY A 230 -18.90 -2.22 15.56
N LYS A 231 -19.26 -3.12 16.47
CA LYS A 231 -18.55 -3.28 17.75
C LYS A 231 -17.08 -3.61 17.55
N LEU A 232 -16.76 -4.56 16.65
CA LEU A 232 -15.39 -5.00 16.39
C LEU A 232 -14.54 -3.91 15.74
N ILE A 233 -15.10 -3.12 14.82
CA ILE A 233 -14.37 -2.05 14.14
C ILE A 233 -14.37 -0.72 14.91
N GLY A 234 -15.12 -0.62 15.99
CA GLY A 234 -15.26 0.62 16.76
C GLY A 234 -16.12 1.68 16.08
N ALA A 235 -17.11 1.27 15.27
CA ALA A 235 -18.12 2.15 14.71
C ALA A 235 -19.39 2.17 15.57
N SER A 236 -19.93 3.36 15.85
CA SER A 236 -21.21 3.52 16.55
C SER A 236 -22.41 3.31 15.63
N ARG A 237 -22.22 3.55 14.34
CA ARG A 237 -23.23 3.41 13.29
C ARG A 237 -22.65 2.75 12.06
N ILE A 238 -23.49 1.98 11.37
CA ILE A 238 -23.14 1.32 10.11
C ILE A 238 -24.15 1.73 9.04
N VAL A 239 -23.62 2.22 7.91
CA VAL A 239 -24.41 2.46 6.70
C VAL A 239 -24.35 1.23 5.82
N SER A 240 -25.50 0.82 5.33
CA SER A 240 -25.68 -0.27 4.38
C SER A 240 -26.84 0.06 3.44
N GLY A 241 -26.97 -0.67 2.34
CA GLY A 241 -28.04 -0.41 1.38
C GLY A 241 -28.16 -1.43 0.28
N GLN A 242 -29.06 -1.16 -0.63
CA GLN A 242 -29.20 -1.91 -1.88
C GLN A 242 -29.53 -0.98 -3.04
N LEU A 243 -29.15 -1.43 -4.24
CA LEU A 243 -29.58 -0.83 -5.49
C LEU A 243 -30.56 -1.78 -6.15
N SER A 244 -31.65 -1.23 -6.70
CA SER A 244 -32.59 -2.00 -7.51
C SER A 244 -32.91 -1.25 -8.77
N GLN A 245 -33.17 -1.97 -9.86
CA GLN A 245 -33.59 -1.39 -11.13
C GLN A 245 -35.08 -1.58 -11.29
N GLN A 246 -35.78 -0.48 -11.56
CA GLN A 246 -37.20 -0.45 -11.90
C GLN A 246 -37.36 0.25 -13.25
N GLU A 247 -37.70 -0.52 -14.31
CA GLU A 247 -37.74 -0.04 -15.70
C GLU A 247 -36.39 0.59 -16.11
N ASP A 248 -36.37 1.89 -16.41
CA ASP A 248 -35.16 2.63 -16.79
C ASP A 248 -34.50 3.39 -15.62
N GLU A 249 -35.05 3.30 -14.41
CA GLU A 249 -34.57 4.00 -13.22
C GLU A 249 -33.89 3.05 -12.24
N VAL A 250 -32.96 3.59 -11.49
CA VAL A 250 -32.35 2.92 -10.33
C VAL A 250 -32.94 3.51 -9.06
N VAL A 251 -33.28 2.63 -8.13
CA VAL A 251 -33.67 2.99 -6.75
C VAL A 251 -32.54 2.59 -5.83
N ILE A 252 -32.10 3.52 -4.98
CA ILE A 252 -31.07 3.35 -3.98
C ILE A 252 -31.71 3.49 -2.59
N GLU A 253 -31.81 2.35 -1.91
CA GLU A 253 -32.32 2.28 -0.55
C GLU A 253 -31.12 2.21 0.41
N SER A 254 -31.17 2.97 1.49
CA SER A 254 -30.12 2.97 2.50
C SER A 254 -30.68 2.82 3.92
N GLY A 255 -29.86 2.26 4.82
CA GLY A 255 -30.18 2.13 6.22
C GLY A 255 -28.97 2.45 7.09
N ILE A 256 -29.22 3.07 8.23
CA ILE A 256 -28.23 3.40 9.24
C ILE A 256 -28.54 2.57 10.48
N ILE A 257 -27.67 1.60 10.78
CA ILE A 257 -27.83 0.65 11.87
C ILE A 257 -27.04 1.15 13.07
N GLY A 258 -27.71 1.38 14.20
CA GLY A 258 -27.10 1.68 15.49
C GLY A 258 -26.45 0.44 16.07
N VAL A 259 -25.15 0.51 16.41
CA VAL A 259 -24.39 -0.65 16.93
C VAL A 259 -24.77 -0.97 18.37
N LYS A 260 -25.18 0.03 19.13
CA LYS A 260 -25.57 -0.13 20.55
C LYS A 260 -26.92 -0.80 20.75
N ASP A 261 -27.88 -0.48 19.91
CA ASP A 261 -29.28 -0.85 20.08
C ASP A 261 -29.86 -1.71 18.94
N GLY A 262 -29.11 -1.86 17.84
CA GLY A 262 -29.55 -2.56 16.63
C GLY A 262 -30.70 -1.86 15.88
N PHE A 263 -31.02 -0.62 16.27
CA PHE A 263 -32.09 0.14 15.63
C PHE A 263 -31.65 0.60 14.24
N VAL A 264 -32.56 0.49 13.26
CA VAL A 264 -32.29 0.90 11.88
C VAL A 264 -33.08 2.15 11.56
N ASN A 265 -32.37 3.24 11.25
CA ASN A 265 -32.97 4.44 10.66
C ASN A 265 -32.87 4.30 9.15
N TYR A 266 -33.94 4.62 8.46
CA TYR A 266 -34.00 4.59 6.98
C TYR A 266 -34.03 6.03 6.48
N PRO A 267 -32.92 6.55 5.88
CA PRO A 267 -32.95 7.76 5.09
C PRO A 267 -33.96 7.61 3.92
N ASP A 268 -34.42 8.74 3.37
CA ASP A 268 -35.30 8.71 2.21
C ASP A 268 -34.61 8.01 1.03
N ASP A 269 -35.37 7.16 0.33
CA ASP A 269 -34.90 6.49 -0.89
C ASP A 269 -34.61 7.50 -1.99
N VAL A 270 -33.64 7.17 -2.83
CA VAL A 270 -33.24 8.00 -3.97
C VAL A 270 -33.47 7.22 -5.26
N GLU A 271 -34.26 7.79 -6.15
CA GLU A 271 -34.59 7.19 -7.44
C GLU A 271 -34.26 8.11 -8.62
N GLY A 272 -33.96 7.55 -9.77
CA GLY A 272 -33.74 8.27 -11.02
C GLY A 272 -32.92 7.51 -12.06
N ASP A 273 -32.66 8.20 -13.17
CA ASP A 273 -31.93 7.67 -14.31
C ASP A 273 -30.46 7.38 -13.97
N LEU A 274 -29.97 6.20 -14.34
CA LEU A 274 -28.57 5.78 -14.18
C LEU A 274 -27.57 6.77 -14.80
N GLN A 275 -27.93 7.49 -15.84
CA GLN A 275 -27.05 8.50 -16.43
C GLN A 275 -26.79 9.69 -15.47
N ARG A 276 -27.65 9.86 -14.49
CA ARG A 276 -27.53 10.88 -13.43
C ARG A 276 -26.96 10.31 -12.12
N PHE A 277 -26.29 9.17 -12.20
CA PHE A 277 -25.80 8.40 -11.04
C PHE A 277 -25.07 9.24 -10.00
N PHE A 278 -24.19 10.16 -10.41
CA PHE A 278 -23.46 11.01 -9.45
C PHE A 278 -24.40 11.94 -8.65
N ALA A 279 -25.46 12.46 -9.30
CA ALA A 279 -26.47 13.26 -8.59
C ALA A 279 -27.26 12.40 -7.59
N LEU A 280 -27.61 11.17 -7.98
CA LEU A 280 -28.28 10.22 -7.08
C LEU A 280 -27.38 9.89 -5.89
N GLN A 281 -26.12 9.59 -6.12
CA GLN A 281 -25.13 9.30 -5.08
C GLN A 281 -24.98 10.47 -4.08
N LYS A 282 -24.93 11.73 -4.58
CA LYS A 282 -24.88 12.90 -3.71
C LYS A 282 -26.15 13.05 -2.86
N ASN A 283 -27.31 12.74 -3.41
CA ASN A 283 -28.57 12.75 -2.67
C ASN A 283 -28.59 11.67 -1.57
N VAL A 284 -28.10 10.45 -1.87
CA VAL A 284 -27.93 9.38 -0.84
C VAL A 284 -27.05 9.86 0.30
N ALA A 285 -25.89 10.43 -0.03
CA ALA A 285 -24.95 10.92 0.99
C ALA A 285 -25.58 12.05 1.85
N ARG A 286 -26.33 13.00 1.24
CA ARG A 286 -27.08 14.04 1.98
C ARG A 286 -28.15 13.45 2.88
N ASN A 287 -28.95 12.50 2.39
CA ASN A 287 -29.99 11.86 3.20
C ASN A 287 -29.40 11.14 4.40
N ILE A 288 -28.23 10.49 4.22
CA ILE A 288 -27.47 9.87 5.32
C ILE A 288 -27.03 10.94 6.33
N LEU A 289 -26.36 12.02 5.88
CA LEU A 289 -25.91 13.10 6.77
C LEU A 289 -27.06 13.76 7.52
N SER A 290 -28.16 14.09 6.83
CA SER A 290 -29.35 14.66 7.46
C SER A 290 -29.96 13.74 8.51
N THR A 291 -30.04 12.43 8.22
CA THR A 291 -30.53 11.43 9.18
C THR A 291 -29.61 11.28 10.40
N LEU A 292 -28.31 11.50 10.21
CA LEU A 292 -27.32 11.54 11.29
C LEU A 292 -27.32 12.86 12.07
N GLY A 293 -28.04 13.89 11.58
CA GLY A 293 -28.11 15.22 12.19
C GLY A 293 -26.95 16.15 11.84
N TYR A 294 -26.23 15.87 10.75
CA TYR A 294 -25.19 16.75 10.22
C TYR A 294 -25.74 17.68 9.14
N GLU A 295 -25.43 18.96 9.26
CA GLU A 295 -25.71 19.99 8.25
C GLU A 295 -24.38 20.50 7.69
N LEU A 296 -24.21 20.49 6.37
CA LEU A 296 -23.01 20.99 5.72
C LEU A 296 -23.01 22.53 5.71
N SER A 297 -21.88 23.15 6.03
CA SER A 297 -21.65 24.56 5.77
C SER A 297 -21.62 24.86 4.26
N PRO A 298 -21.73 26.11 3.82
CA PRO A 298 -21.64 26.45 2.40
C PRO A 298 -20.31 26.03 1.76
N GLU A 299 -19.19 26.10 2.50
CA GLU A 299 -17.86 25.70 2.07
C GLU A 299 -17.76 24.18 1.92
N GLU A 300 -18.29 23.44 2.89
CA GLU A 300 -18.35 21.97 2.84
C GLU A 300 -19.29 21.48 1.73
N GLU A 301 -20.38 22.18 1.46
CA GLU A 301 -21.29 21.84 0.36
C GLU A 301 -20.61 21.98 -1.00
N GLU A 302 -19.77 23.00 -1.22
CA GLU A 302 -19.01 23.15 -2.47
C GLU A 302 -18.03 21.99 -2.67
N GLU A 303 -17.27 21.64 -1.64
CA GLU A 303 -16.36 20.49 -1.67
C GLU A 303 -17.09 19.15 -1.83
N PHE A 304 -18.23 19.02 -1.13
CA PHE A 304 -19.06 17.82 -1.20
C PHE A 304 -19.62 17.59 -2.60
N LEU A 305 -19.99 18.65 -3.34
CA LEU A 305 -20.51 18.55 -4.70
C LEU A 305 -19.46 18.14 -5.75
N ALA A 306 -18.18 18.21 -5.43
CA ALA A 306 -17.13 17.81 -6.35
C ALA A 306 -17.29 16.33 -6.75
N GLN A 307 -17.24 16.08 -8.05
CA GLN A 307 -17.31 14.73 -8.62
C GLN A 307 -15.91 14.24 -8.98
N PRO A 308 -15.59 12.98 -8.75
CA PRO A 308 -14.27 12.44 -9.04
C PRO A 308 -14.02 12.27 -10.55
N THR A 309 -15.08 12.18 -11.36
CA THR A 309 -15.07 12.12 -12.83
C THR A 309 -16.43 12.58 -13.38
N ASN A 310 -16.44 13.11 -14.58
CA ASN A 310 -17.67 13.41 -15.33
C ASN A 310 -18.10 12.25 -16.25
N SER A 311 -17.29 11.20 -16.38
CA SER A 311 -17.57 10.05 -17.23
C SER A 311 -18.22 8.92 -16.45
N PHE A 312 -19.48 8.64 -16.71
CA PHE A 312 -20.16 7.48 -16.13
C PHE A 312 -19.49 6.15 -16.54
N LEU A 313 -18.96 6.05 -17.77
CA LEU A 313 -18.26 4.86 -18.23
C LEU A 313 -16.92 4.68 -17.53
N ALA A 314 -16.17 5.76 -17.29
CA ALA A 314 -14.96 5.71 -16.49
C ALA A 314 -15.25 5.21 -15.07
N PHE A 315 -16.31 5.73 -14.45
CA PHE A 315 -16.72 5.31 -13.11
C PHE A 315 -17.21 3.85 -13.07
N LEU A 316 -17.93 3.40 -14.07
CA LEU A 316 -18.37 2.00 -14.15
C LEU A 316 -17.18 1.03 -14.26
N SER A 317 -16.20 1.37 -15.10
CA SER A 317 -14.96 0.60 -15.21
C SER A 317 -14.17 0.63 -13.90
N TYR A 318 -14.05 1.79 -13.26
CA TYR A 318 -13.42 1.91 -11.95
C TYR A 318 -14.11 1.03 -10.89
N SER A 319 -15.44 1.06 -10.83
CA SER A 319 -16.24 0.26 -9.90
C SER A 319 -16.02 -1.25 -10.09
N LEU A 320 -15.93 -1.70 -11.36
CA LEU A 320 -15.62 -3.09 -11.70
C LEU A 320 -14.17 -3.44 -11.31
N GLY A 321 -13.24 -2.52 -11.51
CA GLY A 321 -11.85 -2.67 -11.03
C GLY A 321 -11.78 -2.87 -9.53
N LEU A 322 -12.55 -2.12 -8.75
CA LEU A 322 -12.65 -2.29 -7.29
C LEU A 322 -13.23 -3.67 -6.90
N GLU A 323 -14.23 -4.18 -7.62
CA GLU A 323 -14.76 -5.53 -7.36
C GLU A 323 -13.70 -6.61 -7.63
N TYR A 324 -12.95 -6.51 -8.70
CA TYR A 324 -11.84 -7.43 -8.98
C TYR A 324 -10.72 -7.32 -7.95
N MET A 325 -10.43 -6.11 -7.46
CA MET A 325 -9.44 -5.89 -6.40
C MET A 325 -9.88 -6.55 -5.07
N ASP A 326 -11.15 -6.42 -4.70
CA ASP A 326 -11.75 -7.09 -3.53
C ASP A 326 -11.67 -8.65 -3.64
N GLN A 327 -11.62 -9.18 -4.87
CA GLN A 327 -11.47 -10.62 -5.17
C GLN A 327 -10.01 -11.05 -5.38
N ASN A 328 -9.04 -10.18 -5.17
CA ASN A 328 -7.61 -10.39 -5.44
C ASN A 328 -7.29 -10.71 -6.92
N MET A 329 -8.18 -10.34 -7.86
CA MET A 329 -8.01 -10.51 -9.31
C MET A 329 -7.30 -9.29 -9.91
N TYR A 330 -6.06 -9.05 -9.49
CA TYR A 330 -5.34 -7.79 -9.73
C TYR A 330 -5.09 -7.49 -11.22
N SER A 331 -4.82 -8.48 -12.06
CA SER A 331 -4.69 -8.27 -13.53
C SER A 331 -5.99 -7.75 -14.14
N LEU A 332 -7.14 -8.29 -13.70
CA LEU A 332 -8.45 -7.83 -14.18
C LEU A 332 -8.78 -6.45 -13.62
N ALA A 333 -8.45 -6.20 -12.34
CA ALA A 333 -8.60 -4.89 -11.72
C ALA A 333 -7.80 -3.83 -12.48
N GLN A 334 -6.52 -4.10 -12.76
CA GLN A 334 -5.66 -3.21 -13.54
C GLN A 334 -6.25 -2.89 -14.91
N ALA A 335 -6.69 -3.91 -15.65
CA ALA A 335 -7.31 -3.71 -16.96
C ALA A 335 -8.56 -2.81 -16.90
N GLN A 336 -9.36 -2.89 -15.82
CA GLN A 336 -10.52 -2.03 -15.64
C GLN A 336 -10.14 -0.61 -15.24
N PHE A 337 -9.12 -0.42 -14.40
CA PHE A 337 -8.60 0.92 -14.09
C PHE A 337 -7.97 1.57 -15.35
N ASP A 338 -7.27 0.79 -16.18
CA ASP A 338 -6.77 1.27 -17.47
C ASP A 338 -7.91 1.68 -18.41
N ASN A 339 -9.04 0.95 -18.42
CA ASN A 339 -10.24 1.33 -19.17
C ASN A 339 -10.86 2.62 -18.62
N ALA A 340 -10.94 2.77 -17.29
CA ALA A 340 -11.41 4.01 -16.68
C ALA A 340 -10.56 5.22 -17.08
N LEU A 341 -9.24 5.07 -17.12
CA LEU A 341 -8.30 6.12 -17.53
C LEU A 341 -8.29 6.40 -19.04
N LYS A 342 -8.72 5.46 -19.88
CA LYS A 342 -8.97 5.71 -21.32
C LYS A 342 -10.18 6.61 -21.53
N GLU A 343 -11.23 6.41 -20.73
CA GLU A 343 -12.47 7.20 -20.78
C GLU A 343 -12.30 8.59 -20.12
N ASP A 344 -11.51 8.67 -19.05
CA ASP A 344 -11.17 9.92 -18.35
C ASP A 344 -9.73 9.85 -17.81
N PRO A 345 -8.74 10.39 -18.54
CA PRO A 345 -7.35 10.42 -18.10
C PRO A 345 -7.10 11.23 -16.82
N GLY A 346 -8.02 12.12 -16.43
CA GLY A 346 -7.95 12.94 -15.22
C GLY A 346 -8.59 12.29 -13.98
N PHE A 347 -9.07 11.05 -14.09
CA PHE A 347 -9.76 10.37 -12.99
C PHE A 347 -8.76 9.91 -11.90
N GLU A 348 -8.45 10.79 -10.94
CA GLU A 348 -7.43 10.55 -9.90
C GLU A 348 -7.65 9.28 -9.08
N LEU A 349 -8.91 8.92 -8.76
CA LEU A 349 -9.17 7.69 -8.01
C LEU A 349 -8.78 6.44 -8.80
N ALA A 350 -8.98 6.46 -10.13
CA ALA A 350 -8.56 5.36 -10.99
C ALA A 350 -7.03 5.31 -11.13
N VAL A 351 -6.34 6.46 -11.17
CA VAL A 351 -4.88 6.52 -11.15
C VAL A 351 -4.34 5.85 -9.88
N LYS A 352 -4.81 6.28 -8.70
CA LYS A 352 -4.37 5.72 -7.41
C LYS A 352 -4.67 4.22 -7.28
N ALA A 353 -5.88 3.80 -7.68
CA ALA A 353 -6.27 2.39 -7.61
C ALA A 353 -5.43 1.53 -8.58
N ARG A 354 -5.12 2.04 -9.78
CA ARG A 354 -4.23 1.37 -10.72
C ARG A 354 -2.81 1.20 -10.15
N GLU A 355 -2.26 2.25 -9.54
CA GLU A 355 -0.94 2.19 -8.90
C GLU A 355 -0.88 1.12 -7.80
N GLN A 356 -1.95 0.92 -7.05
CA GLN A 356 -2.03 -0.11 -6.02
C GLN A 356 -1.97 -1.53 -6.57
N VAL A 357 -2.44 -1.77 -7.80
CA VAL A 357 -2.52 -3.11 -8.39
C VAL A 357 -1.45 -3.39 -9.45
N VAL A 358 -0.75 -2.36 -9.95
CA VAL A 358 0.35 -2.53 -10.92
C VAL A 358 1.44 -3.41 -10.32
N GLY A 359 1.79 -4.49 -11.02
CA GLY A 359 2.80 -5.45 -10.58
C GLY A 359 2.30 -6.48 -9.56
N LEU A 360 0.99 -6.49 -9.21
CA LEU A 360 0.40 -7.53 -8.37
C LEU A 360 -0.25 -8.67 -9.18
N SER A 361 -0.11 -8.66 -10.50
CA SER A 361 -0.76 -9.65 -11.39
C SER A 361 -0.41 -11.11 -11.07
N ASP A 362 0.77 -11.34 -10.49
CA ASP A 362 1.26 -12.67 -10.13
C ASP A 362 1.09 -12.99 -8.63
N TYR A 363 0.41 -12.11 -7.89
CA TYR A 363 0.17 -12.33 -6.47
C TYR A 363 -0.89 -13.39 -6.25
N THR A 364 -0.46 -14.59 -5.93
CA THR A 364 -1.35 -15.75 -5.67
C THR A 364 -1.85 -15.82 -4.21
N GLY A 365 -1.45 -14.88 -3.36
CA GLY A 365 -1.69 -14.95 -1.92
C GLY A 365 -0.82 -15.97 -1.18
N GLU A 366 -0.12 -16.85 -1.90
CA GLU A 366 0.90 -17.71 -1.32
C GLU A 366 2.17 -16.90 -1.12
N VAL A 367 2.52 -16.75 0.13
CA VAL A 367 3.64 -15.93 0.56
C VAL A 367 4.92 -16.72 0.42
N GLU A 368 5.84 -16.23 -0.40
CA GLU A 368 7.23 -16.64 -0.27
C GLU A 368 7.71 -16.41 1.18
N PRO A 369 8.38 -17.40 1.79
CA PRO A 369 8.86 -17.26 3.16
C PRO A 369 9.67 -15.96 3.32
N PRO A 370 9.54 -15.25 4.46
CA PRO A 370 10.21 -13.97 4.67
C PRO A 370 11.73 -13.99 4.42
N GLY A 371 12.37 -15.15 4.41
CA GLY A 371 13.80 -15.35 4.21
C GLY A 371 14.29 -15.01 2.80
N GLU A 372 13.63 -15.52 1.76
CA GLU A 372 14.14 -15.39 0.37
C GLU A 372 13.98 -13.97 -0.17
N ILE A 373 12.81 -13.36 0.04
CA ILE A 373 12.56 -11.97 -0.39
C ILE A 373 13.47 -10.98 0.34
N VAL A 374 13.71 -11.20 1.63
CA VAL A 374 14.60 -10.35 2.44
C VAL A 374 16.03 -10.41 1.91
N GLU A 375 16.50 -11.60 1.52
CA GLU A 375 17.83 -11.77 0.93
C GLU A 375 17.93 -11.06 -0.42
N ASP A 376 16.93 -11.13 -1.26
CA ASP A 376 16.89 -10.45 -2.56
C ASP A 376 16.85 -8.93 -2.43
N PHE A 377 16.07 -8.38 -1.49
CA PHE A 377 16.07 -6.93 -1.22
C PHE A 377 17.40 -6.45 -0.67
N ALA A 378 18.00 -7.21 0.25
CA ALA A 378 19.32 -6.90 0.77
C ALA A 378 20.40 -7.00 -0.32
N LEU A 379 20.25 -7.95 -1.25
CA LEU A 379 21.10 -8.11 -2.43
C LEU A 379 20.99 -6.88 -3.34
N TYR A 380 19.77 -6.50 -3.70
CA TYR A 380 19.51 -5.34 -4.56
C TYR A 380 20.00 -4.04 -3.92
N ALA A 381 19.67 -3.80 -2.65
CA ALA A 381 20.12 -2.62 -1.93
C ALA A 381 21.65 -2.53 -1.84
N SER A 382 22.33 -3.68 -1.69
CA SER A 382 23.79 -3.75 -1.74
C SER A 382 24.34 -3.46 -3.14
N ALA A 383 23.64 -3.94 -4.18
CA ALA A 383 23.99 -3.71 -5.58
C ALA A 383 23.89 -2.23 -5.96
N VAL A 384 22.78 -1.58 -5.63
CA VAL A 384 22.56 -0.14 -5.87
C VAL A 384 23.64 0.68 -5.16
N THR A 385 23.95 0.34 -3.92
CA THR A 385 25.02 1.01 -3.16
C THR A 385 26.38 0.87 -3.82
N SER A 386 26.69 -0.31 -4.39
CA SER A 386 27.97 -0.59 -5.07
C SER A 386 28.06 0.12 -6.42
N ALA A 387 26.95 0.21 -7.17
CA ALA A 387 26.88 0.93 -8.44
C ALA A 387 27.12 2.44 -8.25
N GLN A 388 26.56 3.03 -7.21
CA GLN A 388 26.79 4.43 -6.86
C GLN A 388 28.25 4.75 -6.49
N THR A 389 28.99 3.73 -6.00
CA THR A 389 30.42 3.86 -5.65
C THR A 389 31.38 3.48 -6.77
N GLY A 390 30.88 3.14 -7.97
CA GLY A 390 31.70 2.77 -9.14
C GLY A 390 32.34 1.38 -9.05
N GLN A 391 31.89 0.54 -8.12
CA GLN A 391 32.35 -0.85 -8.02
C GLN A 391 31.52 -1.75 -8.95
N SER A 392 32.21 -2.62 -9.71
CA SER A 392 31.55 -3.46 -10.71
C SER A 392 30.70 -4.57 -10.09
N LEU A 393 29.64 -5.00 -10.80
CA LEU A 393 28.75 -6.13 -10.46
C LEU A 393 29.49 -7.41 -9.98
N ARG A 394 30.74 -7.64 -10.41
CA ARG A 394 31.56 -8.77 -9.95
C ARG A 394 31.89 -8.72 -8.46
N ALA A 395 32.09 -7.54 -7.87
CA ALA A 395 32.33 -7.39 -6.44
C ALA A 395 31.09 -7.77 -5.62
N ILE A 396 29.91 -7.53 -6.17
CA ILE A 396 28.61 -7.82 -5.53
C ILE A 396 28.41 -9.33 -5.39
N GLN A 397 28.73 -10.11 -6.41
CA GLN A 397 28.64 -11.56 -6.39
C GLN A 397 29.57 -12.18 -5.33
N THR A 398 30.72 -11.57 -5.07
CA THR A 398 31.68 -12.03 -4.05
C THR A 398 31.21 -11.70 -2.64
N ILE A 399 30.56 -10.56 -2.42
CA ILE A 399 30.07 -10.10 -1.09
C ILE A 399 28.95 -11.01 -0.57
N LEU A 400 28.20 -11.63 -1.46
CA LEU A 400 27.00 -12.41 -1.14
C LEU A 400 27.23 -13.91 -1.09
N GLY A 401 28.47 -14.35 -1.30
CA GLY A 401 28.80 -15.80 -1.30
C GLY A 401 28.20 -16.57 -2.48
N PHE A 402 27.64 -15.88 -3.48
CA PHE A 402 27.17 -16.49 -4.70
C PHE A 402 28.38 -16.71 -5.63
N GLN A 403 28.97 -17.86 -5.59
CA GLN A 403 29.79 -18.35 -6.71
C GLN A 403 28.83 -18.97 -7.73
N PRO A 404 28.61 -18.34 -8.90
CA PRO A 404 28.05 -19.11 -10.01
C PRO A 404 29.09 -20.19 -10.33
N ASP A 405 28.66 -21.41 -10.26
CA ASP A 405 29.41 -22.55 -10.82
C ASP A 405 29.43 -22.31 -12.33
N ILE A 406 30.49 -21.63 -12.80
CA ILE A 406 30.74 -21.49 -14.23
C ILE A 406 31.37 -22.83 -14.67
N GLY A 407 30.50 -23.86 -14.74
CA GLY A 407 30.78 -25.00 -15.56
C GLY A 407 30.92 -24.49 -16.99
N GLU A 408 32.14 -24.61 -17.53
CA GLU A 408 32.39 -24.53 -18.97
C GLU A 408 31.60 -25.66 -19.62
N ASP A 409 30.36 -25.40 -20.03
CA ASP A 409 29.63 -26.22 -20.98
C ASP A 409 28.90 -25.30 -21.95
N GLU A 410 29.44 -25.23 -23.16
CA GLU A 410 28.79 -24.65 -24.32
C GLU A 410 27.57 -25.53 -24.65
N GLY A 411 26.37 -25.09 -24.35
CA GLY A 411 25.17 -25.75 -24.83
C GLY A 411 23.95 -25.53 -23.92
N ASP A 412 23.00 -24.77 -24.45
CA ASP A 412 21.62 -24.59 -24.00
C ASP A 412 21.40 -23.69 -22.80
N ASN A 413 21.16 -22.42 -23.08
CA ASN A 413 20.56 -21.46 -22.17
C ASN A 413 19.04 -21.74 -22.04
N PRO A 414 18.54 -22.25 -20.92
CA PRO A 414 17.11 -22.58 -20.74
C PRO A 414 16.19 -21.36 -20.56
N TYR A 415 16.68 -20.13 -20.61
CA TYR A 415 15.91 -18.90 -20.43
C TYR A 415 15.67 -18.10 -21.71
N THR A 416 15.72 -18.71 -22.89
CA THR A 416 15.16 -18.11 -24.08
C THR A 416 13.64 -18.32 -24.04
N LEU A 417 12.89 -17.28 -23.65
CA LEU A 417 11.47 -17.23 -23.87
C LEU A 417 11.18 -17.43 -25.36
N PRO A 418 10.25 -18.31 -25.75
CA PRO A 418 9.88 -18.46 -27.15
C PRO A 418 9.27 -17.14 -27.65
N VAL A 419 9.87 -16.59 -28.68
CA VAL A 419 9.28 -15.50 -29.45
C VAL A 419 7.96 -16.03 -30.02
N VAL A 420 6.84 -15.55 -29.49
CA VAL A 420 5.52 -15.84 -30.04
C VAL A 420 5.44 -15.17 -31.40
N GLY A 421 5.63 -15.98 -32.45
CA GLY A 421 5.41 -15.56 -33.81
C GLY A 421 3.96 -15.10 -34.00
N SER A 422 3.81 -13.96 -34.66
CA SER A 422 2.53 -13.44 -35.14
C SER A 422 1.86 -14.44 -36.10
N GLY A 423 1.08 -15.35 -35.54
CA GLY A 423 0.22 -16.26 -36.30
C GLY A 423 -1.18 -15.67 -36.40
N ASN A 424 -1.58 -15.29 -37.60
CA ASN A 424 -2.97 -14.94 -37.93
C ASN A 424 -3.88 -16.15 -37.64
N VAL A 425 -4.74 -16.03 -36.64
CA VAL A 425 -5.83 -16.98 -36.42
C VAL A 425 -7.01 -16.53 -37.23
N THR A 426 -7.27 -17.23 -38.35
CA THR A 426 -8.51 -17.10 -39.12
C THR A 426 -9.55 -18.01 -38.46
N ILE A 427 -10.58 -17.42 -37.86
CA ILE A 427 -11.72 -18.17 -37.33
C ILE A 427 -12.71 -18.33 -38.46
N ASN A 428 -12.79 -19.53 -39.05
CA ASN A 428 -13.92 -19.96 -39.87
C ASN A 428 -14.96 -20.60 -38.93
N GLY A 429 -16.00 -19.87 -38.60
CA GLY A 429 -17.19 -20.37 -37.96
C GLY A 429 -18.34 -20.42 -39.00
N SER A 430 -18.74 -21.62 -39.41
CA SER A 430 -20.01 -21.85 -40.07
C SER A 430 -21.10 -21.94 -39.01
N PHE A 431 -22.09 -21.09 -39.12
CA PHE A 431 -23.38 -21.25 -38.42
C PHE A 431 -24.24 -22.15 -39.34
N ASP A 432 -24.69 -23.28 -38.79
CA ASP A 432 -25.84 -24.01 -39.30
C ASP A 432 -26.92 -24.03 -38.20
N GLU A 433 -28.12 -23.54 -38.60
CA GLU A 433 -29.51 -23.62 -38.07
C GLU A 433 -29.74 -23.74 -36.54
#